data_ac5297883814db5dbc0f2cd2fa882688
#
_entry.id   ac5297883814db5dbc0f2cd2fa882688
#
_cell.length_a   1.000
_cell.length_b   1.000
_cell.length_c   1.000
_cell.angle_alpha   90.00
_cell.angle_beta   90.00
_cell.angle_gamma   90.00
#
_symmetry.space_group_name_H-M   'P 1'
#
loop_
_entity.id
_entity.type
_entity.pdbx_description
1 polymer ?
#
loop_
_entity_poly.entity_id
_entity_poly.type
_entity_poly.pdbx_seq_one_letter_code
_entity_poly.pdbx_strand_id
1 'polypeptide(L)'
;MVNYGVAKASELIDAIDKPAIMLTGTAMPRLTGEIGYAAGYTGYLGSGIAYTTSYIKELTIDEGIRNYQYLDRLAALYQAHGVELHRRQPGFLTGTNVPPSIAIITCVLDCLLAAAQGVKNYGLEMGETLHLVQDAAAVAACRELAQEYLARKGYRDVFTPITLLHWMGAWPHDDAQSAAIIAYGGTLAAIAGANSVTTKSTHEAYGIPTPQANAEGLRMTRTAIYLARNIRLDSMPEFQAEKDLIKREARAILDKTLEMGDGDAAIGAVRALGAGVLDVPWSPNRHVKSRVMPARDADGCLRILDPGLMPFPQDAREIHEEKLRKKAERQGVPFGPELAVSSVYEMAEPIARLLPDKWNV
;
A
#
# COMPACT_ATOMS: atom_id res chain seq x y z
N MET A 1 -19.74 7.39 12.34
CA MET A 1 -20.58 7.90 11.23
C MET A 1 -21.94 7.22 11.21
N VAL A 2 -22.03 5.91 11.07
CA VAL A 2 -23.34 5.18 11.00
C VAL A 2 -24.28 5.54 12.14
N ASN A 3 -23.81 5.64 13.37
CA ASN A 3 -24.64 5.97 14.54
C ASN A 3 -25.14 7.43 14.58
N TYR A 4 -24.54 8.33 13.81
CA TYR A 4 -24.87 9.75 13.81
C TYR A 4 -25.70 10.18 12.60
N GLY A 5 -25.69 9.38 11.52
CA GLY A 5 -26.44 9.63 10.30
C GLY A 5 -25.87 10.77 9.44
N VAL A 6 -26.60 11.04 8.33
CA VAL A 6 -26.18 12.01 7.30
C VAL A 6 -26.08 13.42 7.88
N ALA A 7 -27.09 13.90 8.61
CA ALA A 7 -27.13 15.28 9.11
C ALA A 7 -25.91 15.64 9.96
N LYS A 8 -25.54 14.79 10.92
CA LYS A 8 -24.35 15.04 11.75
C LYS A 8 -23.03 14.90 10.97
N ALA A 9 -22.98 14.03 9.98
CA ALA A 9 -21.82 13.90 9.12
C ALA A 9 -21.66 15.13 8.20
N SER A 10 -22.78 15.72 7.71
CA SER A 10 -22.77 16.96 6.93
C SER A 10 -22.28 18.15 7.75
N GLU A 11 -22.71 18.31 9.01
CA GLU A 11 -22.22 19.36 9.90
C GLU A 11 -20.68 19.39 9.99
N LEU A 12 -20.05 18.21 10.00
CA LEU A 12 -18.58 18.12 10.00
C LEU A 12 -17.97 18.58 8.66
N ILE A 13 -18.60 18.21 7.54
CA ILE A 13 -18.09 18.59 6.21
C ILE A 13 -18.28 20.08 5.99
N ASP A 14 -19.39 20.67 6.41
CA ASP A 14 -19.67 22.09 6.29
C ASP A 14 -18.72 22.95 7.14
N ALA A 15 -18.15 22.38 8.20
CA ALA A 15 -17.18 23.05 9.07
C ALA A 15 -15.75 23.12 8.49
N ILE A 16 -15.46 22.43 7.38
CA ILE A 16 -14.14 22.39 6.77
C ILE A 16 -14.19 22.90 5.32
N ASP A 17 -13.14 23.62 4.92
CA ASP A 17 -12.99 24.18 3.57
C ASP A 17 -12.11 23.30 2.64
N LYS A 18 -11.93 22.04 2.97
CA LYS A 18 -11.07 21.08 2.26
C LYS A 18 -11.84 19.83 1.89
N PRO A 19 -11.48 19.18 0.77
CA PRO A 19 -12.00 17.87 0.43
C PRO A 19 -11.75 16.86 1.55
N ALA A 20 -12.78 16.06 1.88
CA ALA A 20 -12.69 15.03 2.90
C ALA A 20 -12.91 13.64 2.29
N ILE A 21 -12.01 12.71 2.60
CA ILE A 21 -12.08 11.31 2.19
C ILE A 21 -12.38 10.45 3.41
N MET A 22 -13.35 9.56 3.29
CA MET A 22 -13.64 8.59 4.34
C MET A 22 -12.57 7.50 4.40
N LEU A 23 -12.13 7.16 5.60
CA LEU A 23 -11.28 6.02 5.91
C LEU A 23 -11.93 5.20 7.02
N THR A 24 -12.32 3.97 6.75
CA THR A 24 -13.08 3.14 7.70
C THR A 24 -12.38 1.86 8.15
N GLY A 25 -11.31 1.44 7.49
CA GLY A 25 -10.56 0.24 7.87
C GLY A 25 -11.36 -1.07 7.87
N THR A 26 -12.45 -1.14 7.10
CA THR A 26 -13.34 -2.31 7.07
C THR A 26 -13.57 -2.82 5.65
N ALA A 27 -13.75 -4.14 5.50
CA ALA A 27 -14.21 -4.75 4.25
C ALA A 27 -15.75 -4.76 4.11
N MET A 28 -16.48 -4.11 5.03
CA MET A 28 -17.94 -3.96 4.98
C MET A 28 -18.35 -2.47 4.99
N PRO A 29 -18.04 -1.72 3.91
CA PRO A 29 -18.15 -0.26 3.90
C PRO A 29 -19.52 0.29 3.44
N ARG A 30 -20.48 -0.55 3.03
CA ARG A 30 -21.69 -0.13 2.29
C ARG A 30 -22.42 1.03 2.98
N LEU A 31 -22.93 0.81 4.17
CA LEU A 31 -23.71 1.81 4.90
C LEU A 31 -22.89 3.07 5.23
N THR A 32 -21.63 2.91 5.59
CA THR A 32 -20.74 4.05 5.85
C THR A 32 -20.50 4.87 4.58
N GLY A 33 -20.37 4.22 3.43
CA GLY A 33 -20.19 4.89 2.16
C GLY A 33 -21.45 5.64 1.71
N GLU A 34 -22.64 5.04 1.86
CA GLU A 34 -23.92 5.72 1.58
C GLU A 34 -24.07 7.00 2.41
N ILE A 35 -23.89 6.90 3.73
CA ILE A 35 -23.99 8.04 4.63
C ILE A 35 -22.95 9.09 4.31
N GLY A 36 -21.70 8.69 4.07
CA GLY A 36 -20.63 9.62 3.80
C GLY A 36 -20.79 10.37 2.48
N TYR A 37 -21.11 9.69 1.40
CA TYR A 37 -21.36 10.37 0.12
C TYR A 37 -22.58 11.31 0.21
N ALA A 38 -23.66 10.86 0.87
CA ALA A 38 -24.82 11.71 1.10
C ALA A 38 -24.52 12.92 2.00
N ALA A 39 -23.52 12.81 2.88
CA ALA A 39 -23.08 13.89 3.76
C ALA A 39 -22.08 14.87 3.11
N GLY A 40 -21.64 14.62 1.87
CA GLY A 40 -20.73 15.52 1.15
C GLY A 40 -19.25 15.12 1.20
N TYR A 41 -18.91 13.93 1.67
CA TYR A 41 -17.53 13.43 1.52
C TYR A 41 -17.18 13.26 0.04
N THR A 42 -15.97 13.69 -0.32
CA THR A 42 -15.51 13.71 -1.72
C THR A 42 -14.82 12.42 -2.18
N GLY A 43 -14.70 11.45 -1.29
CA GLY A 43 -14.10 10.17 -1.64
C GLY A 43 -14.14 9.14 -0.51
N TYR A 44 -13.69 7.93 -0.86
CA TYR A 44 -13.62 6.80 0.05
C TYR A 44 -12.33 6.02 -0.15
N LEU A 45 -11.56 5.82 0.93
CA LEU A 45 -10.40 4.96 0.96
C LEU A 45 -10.81 3.57 1.46
N GLY A 46 -10.46 2.55 0.70
CA GLY A 46 -10.68 1.18 1.09
C GLY A 46 -10.65 0.22 -0.10
N SER A 47 -10.50 -1.06 0.18
CA SER A 47 -10.27 -2.13 -0.79
C SER A 47 -10.96 -3.41 -0.38
N GLY A 48 -11.54 -4.10 -1.35
CA GLY A 48 -12.09 -5.43 -1.16
C GLY A 48 -11.02 -6.49 -0.95
N ILE A 49 -9.90 -6.37 -1.62
CA ILE A 49 -8.80 -7.33 -1.52
C ILE A 49 -7.92 -7.01 -0.30
N ALA A 50 -7.32 -5.80 -0.26
CA ALA A 50 -6.34 -5.48 0.77
C ALA A 50 -6.92 -5.54 2.19
N TYR A 51 -8.13 -5.01 2.43
CA TYR A 51 -8.73 -5.06 3.77
C TYR A 51 -9.17 -6.46 4.16
N THR A 52 -9.72 -7.24 3.23
CA THR A 52 -10.13 -8.62 3.55
C THR A 52 -8.92 -9.48 3.90
N THR A 53 -7.84 -9.37 3.13
CA THR A 53 -6.63 -10.19 3.35
C THR A 53 -5.81 -9.76 4.56
N SER A 54 -5.82 -8.46 4.93
CA SER A 54 -4.93 -7.93 5.97
C SER A 54 -5.56 -7.78 7.35
N TYR A 55 -6.89 -7.61 7.43
CA TYR A 55 -7.54 -7.22 8.70
C TYR A 55 -8.66 -8.16 9.16
N ILE A 56 -9.20 -9.01 8.27
CA ILE A 56 -10.40 -9.77 8.56
C ILE A 56 -10.14 -11.27 8.52
N LYS A 57 -10.47 -11.98 9.60
CA LYS A 57 -10.21 -13.41 9.73
C LYS A 57 -11.18 -14.29 8.93
N GLU A 58 -12.46 -13.94 8.93
CA GLU A 58 -13.56 -14.83 8.54
C GLU A 58 -14.21 -14.51 7.20
N LEU A 59 -14.18 -13.22 6.78
CA LEU A 59 -14.85 -12.78 5.56
C LEU A 59 -14.19 -13.41 4.33
N THR A 60 -14.99 -13.93 3.42
CA THR A 60 -14.48 -14.47 2.16
C THR A 60 -14.00 -13.34 1.22
N ILE A 61 -13.08 -13.69 0.32
CA ILE A 61 -12.52 -12.68 -0.61
C ILE A 61 -13.60 -12.12 -1.53
N ASP A 62 -14.51 -12.97 -2.02
CA ASP A 62 -15.59 -12.55 -2.90
C ASP A 62 -16.61 -11.64 -2.21
N GLU A 63 -16.89 -11.86 -0.93
CA GLU A 63 -17.73 -10.94 -0.14
C GLU A 63 -17.05 -9.58 0.04
N GLY A 64 -15.76 -9.55 0.36
CA GLY A 64 -14.98 -8.32 0.43
C GLY A 64 -15.01 -7.54 -0.89
N ILE A 65 -14.76 -8.21 -2.00
CA ILE A 65 -14.81 -7.62 -3.35
C ILE A 65 -16.21 -7.08 -3.64
N ARG A 66 -17.29 -7.87 -3.44
CA ARG A 66 -18.67 -7.42 -3.69
C ARG A 66 -19.07 -6.22 -2.86
N ASN A 67 -18.60 -6.12 -1.63
CA ASN A 67 -18.86 -4.97 -0.78
C ASN A 67 -18.26 -3.68 -1.35
N TYR A 68 -17.05 -3.75 -1.92
CA TYR A 68 -16.41 -2.59 -2.54
C TYR A 68 -16.94 -2.32 -3.95
N GLN A 69 -17.31 -3.34 -4.73
CA GLN A 69 -18.03 -3.14 -5.99
C GLN A 69 -19.33 -2.36 -5.81
N TYR A 70 -20.02 -2.55 -4.68
CA TYR A 70 -21.19 -1.73 -4.34
C TYR A 70 -20.82 -0.24 -4.21
N LEU A 71 -19.76 0.08 -3.45
CA LEU A 71 -19.29 1.46 -3.30
C LEU A 71 -18.78 2.07 -4.60
N ASP A 72 -18.09 1.27 -5.40
CA ASP A 72 -17.55 1.71 -6.68
C ASP A 72 -18.71 2.06 -7.65
N ARG A 73 -19.76 1.22 -7.67
CA ARG A 73 -20.97 1.49 -8.43
C ARG A 73 -21.73 2.71 -7.92
N LEU A 74 -21.78 2.91 -6.61
CA LEU A 74 -22.35 4.10 -6.01
C LEU A 74 -21.56 5.35 -6.40
N ALA A 75 -20.23 5.32 -6.35
CA ALA A 75 -19.37 6.42 -6.83
C ALA A 75 -19.60 6.73 -8.31
N ALA A 76 -19.72 5.69 -9.16
CA ALA A 76 -20.03 5.86 -10.57
C ALA A 76 -21.41 6.46 -10.81
N LEU A 77 -22.41 6.14 -9.96
CA LEU A 77 -23.74 6.76 -10.01
C LEU A 77 -23.66 8.26 -9.73
N TYR A 78 -22.92 8.68 -8.69
CA TYR A 78 -22.70 10.10 -8.41
C TYR A 78 -22.01 10.81 -9.57
N GLN A 79 -21.01 10.19 -10.16
CA GLN A 79 -20.30 10.73 -11.34
C GLN A 79 -21.24 10.90 -12.54
N ALA A 80 -22.16 9.97 -12.79
CA ALA A 80 -23.16 10.10 -13.85
C ALA A 80 -24.11 11.30 -13.63
N HIS A 81 -24.22 11.79 -12.40
CA HIS A 81 -24.96 12.99 -12.03
C HIS A 81 -24.06 14.23 -11.85
N GLY A 82 -22.83 14.21 -12.36
CA GLY A 82 -21.92 15.36 -12.35
C GLY A 82 -21.14 15.55 -11.05
N VAL A 83 -21.18 14.60 -10.11
CA VAL A 83 -20.42 14.65 -8.85
C VAL A 83 -19.27 13.65 -8.92
N GLU A 84 -18.06 14.13 -9.17
CA GLU A 84 -16.86 13.30 -9.20
C GLU A 84 -16.44 12.89 -7.79
N LEU A 85 -16.40 11.59 -7.53
CA LEU A 85 -15.95 11.03 -6.27
C LEU A 85 -14.62 10.29 -6.44
N HIS A 86 -13.69 10.53 -5.52
CA HIS A 86 -12.40 9.87 -5.50
C HIS A 86 -12.50 8.53 -4.76
N ARG A 87 -12.17 7.45 -5.43
CA ARG A 87 -11.93 6.14 -4.81
C ARG A 87 -10.43 5.96 -4.64
N ARG A 88 -10.00 5.35 -3.54
CA ARG A 88 -8.58 5.10 -3.28
C ARG A 88 -8.38 3.74 -2.61
N GLN A 89 -7.41 2.99 -3.10
CA GLN A 89 -6.95 1.77 -2.47
C GLN A 89 -6.08 2.13 -1.25
N PRO A 90 -6.18 1.44 -0.12
CA PRO A 90 -5.23 1.60 0.98
C PRO A 90 -3.94 0.88 0.65
N GLY A 91 -2.79 1.48 0.94
CA GLY A 91 -1.51 0.79 0.91
C GLY A 91 -1.50 -0.39 1.88
N PHE A 92 -0.73 -1.43 1.57
CA PHE A 92 -0.55 -2.55 2.50
C PHE A 92 0.19 -2.12 3.77
N LEU A 93 -0.02 -2.89 4.83
CA LEU A 93 0.76 -2.77 6.08
C LEU A 93 2.21 -3.17 5.82
N THR A 94 3.06 -2.16 5.58
CA THR A 94 4.48 -2.38 5.28
C THR A 94 5.28 -2.90 6.47
N GLY A 95 4.79 -2.72 7.69
CA GLY A 95 5.36 -3.30 8.90
C GLY A 95 5.45 -4.83 8.91
N THR A 96 4.64 -5.50 8.10
CA THR A 96 4.72 -6.95 7.86
C THR A 96 5.61 -7.30 6.68
N ASN A 97 6.43 -6.38 6.20
CA ASN A 97 7.35 -6.57 5.09
C ASN A 97 6.68 -7.08 3.80
N VAL A 98 5.48 -6.60 3.47
CA VAL A 98 4.82 -6.96 2.20
C VAL A 98 5.69 -6.48 1.04
N PRO A 99 6.16 -7.38 0.15
CA PRO A 99 7.00 -7.00 -0.98
C PRO A 99 6.28 -6.04 -1.94
N PRO A 100 6.99 -5.08 -2.55
CA PRO A 100 6.40 -4.10 -3.45
C PRO A 100 5.59 -4.72 -4.59
N SER A 101 6.03 -5.84 -5.16
CA SER A 101 5.31 -6.53 -6.24
C SER A 101 3.92 -7.01 -5.78
N ILE A 102 3.79 -7.55 -4.55
CA ILE A 102 2.49 -7.98 -4.00
C ILE A 102 1.58 -6.79 -3.75
N ALA A 103 2.11 -5.69 -3.20
CA ALA A 103 1.36 -4.46 -3.00
C ALA A 103 0.82 -3.91 -4.34
N ILE A 104 1.64 -3.89 -5.39
CA ILE A 104 1.27 -3.45 -6.73
C ILE A 104 0.18 -4.34 -7.34
N ILE A 105 0.30 -5.67 -7.22
CA ILE A 105 -0.68 -6.61 -7.76
C ILE A 105 -2.06 -6.33 -7.20
N THR A 106 -2.17 -6.18 -5.89
CA THR A 106 -3.46 -5.89 -5.25
C THR A 106 -3.98 -4.51 -5.61
N CYS A 107 -3.09 -3.51 -5.70
CA CYS A 107 -3.45 -2.16 -6.12
C CYS A 107 -4.01 -2.13 -7.56
N VAL A 108 -3.37 -2.83 -8.48
CA VAL A 108 -3.83 -2.93 -9.88
C VAL A 108 -5.14 -3.70 -9.98
N LEU A 109 -5.28 -4.81 -9.26
CA LEU A 109 -6.54 -5.58 -9.26
C LEU A 109 -7.70 -4.75 -8.70
N ASP A 110 -7.53 -4.08 -7.55
CA ASP A 110 -8.57 -3.22 -6.98
C ASP A 110 -8.93 -2.05 -7.92
N CYS A 111 -7.94 -1.48 -8.63
CA CYS A 111 -8.17 -0.46 -9.66
C CYS A 111 -9.01 -1.00 -10.82
N LEU A 112 -8.72 -2.20 -11.32
CA LEU A 112 -9.51 -2.85 -12.38
C LEU A 112 -10.93 -3.17 -11.92
N LEU A 113 -11.10 -3.61 -10.66
CA LEU A 113 -12.43 -3.86 -10.07
C LEU A 113 -13.26 -2.59 -10.00
N ALA A 114 -12.67 -1.48 -9.58
CA ALA A 114 -13.34 -0.18 -9.51
C ALA A 114 -13.67 0.36 -10.90
N ALA A 115 -12.74 0.28 -11.86
CA ALA A 115 -12.94 0.70 -13.25
C ALA A 115 -14.08 -0.08 -13.92
N ALA A 116 -14.19 -1.39 -13.64
CA ALA A 116 -15.27 -2.23 -14.12
C ALA A 116 -16.65 -1.83 -13.57
N GLN A 117 -16.72 -1.13 -12.45
CA GLN A 117 -17.96 -0.57 -11.90
C GLN A 117 -18.24 0.86 -12.41
N GLY A 118 -17.35 1.46 -13.19
CA GLY A 118 -17.52 2.78 -13.79
C GLY A 118 -16.79 3.91 -13.05
N VAL A 119 -15.95 3.62 -12.07
CA VAL A 119 -15.12 4.63 -11.39
C VAL A 119 -14.11 5.23 -12.37
N LYS A 120 -14.00 6.57 -12.40
CA LYS A 120 -13.10 7.32 -13.27
C LYS A 120 -11.94 8.00 -12.54
N ASN A 121 -11.99 8.04 -11.23
CA ASN A 121 -10.92 8.63 -10.40
C ASN A 121 -10.55 7.63 -9.29
N TYR A 122 -9.48 6.86 -9.52
CA TYR A 122 -9.05 5.81 -8.59
C TYR A 122 -7.59 6.02 -8.18
N GLY A 123 -7.38 6.43 -6.92
CA GLY A 123 -6.06 6.62 -6.32
C GLY A 123 -5.36 5.29 -6.05
N LEU A 124 -4.16 5.18 -6.56
CA LEU A 124 -3.21 4.13 -6.21
C LEU A 124 -2.49 4.53 -4.93
N GLU A 125 -2.25 3.59 -4.01
CA GLU A 125 -1.49 3.90 -2.79
C GLU A 125 -0.39 2.88 -2.54
N MET A 126 0.84 3.37 -2.38
CA MET A 126 2.01 2.56 -2.07
C MET A 126 2.57 2.95 -0.70
N GLY A 127 2.77 1.95 0.17
CA GLY A 127 3.37 2.16 1.48
C GLY A 127 4.89 2.12 1.44
N GLU A 128 5.53 2.89 2.30
CA GLU A 128 6.98 2.87 2.49
C GLU A 128 7.44 1.53 3.06
N THR A 129 8.56 1.04 2.54
CA THR A 129 9.31 -0.07 3.14
C THR A 129 10.56 0.42 3.89
N LEU A 130 10.80 1.72 3.88
CA LEU A 130 11.99 2.42 4.41
C LEU A 130 13.27 2.10 3.61
N HIS A 131 13.14 1.82 2.31
CA HIS A 131 14.27 1.74 1.39
C HIS A 131 14.05 2.67 0.19
N LEU A 132 14.75 3.79 0.15
CA LEU A 132 14.49 4.92 -0.76
C LEU A 132 14.40 4.52 -2.24
N VAL A 133 15.39 3.74 -2.71
CA VAL A 133 15.46 3.36 -4.13
C VAL A 133 14.37 2.35 -4.48
N GLN A 134 14.14 1.34 -3.62
CA GLN A 134 13.11 0.33 -3.84
C GLN A 134 11.71 0.95 -3.81
N ASP A 135 11.43 1.82 -2.84
CA ASP A 135 10.12 2.47 -2.69
C ASP A 135 9.84 3.41 -3.87
N ALA A 136 10.84 4.19 -4.31
CA ALA A 136 10.69 5.04 -5.48
C ALA A 136 10.46 4.20 -6.77
N ALA A 137 11.19 3.09 -6.91
CA ALA A 137 11.02 2.15 -8.01
C ALA A 137 9.64 1.49 -7.99
N ALA A 138 9.14 1.13 -6.79
CA ALA A 138 7.80 0.57 -6.60
C ALA A 138 6.68 1.54 -7.01
N VAL A 139 6.78 2.81 -6.63
CA VAL A 139 5.83 3.86 -7.03
C VAL A 139 5.80 4.01 -8.56
N ALA A 140 6.96 4.04 -9.21
CA ALA A 140 7.06 4.13 -10.67
C ALA A 140 6.47 2.87 -11.34
N ALA A 141 6.82 1.67 -10.85
CA ALA A 141 6.30 0.40 -11.34
C ALA A 141 4.77 0.30 -11.19
N CYS A 142 4.23 0.74 -10.05
CA CYS A 142 2.78 0.73 -9.79
C CYS A 142 2.03 1.60 -10.81
N ARG A 143 2.52 2.82 -11.06
CA ARG A 143 1.93 3.73 -12.05
C ARG A 143 1.92 3.12 -13.45
N GLU A 144 3.07 2.60 -13.88
CA GLU A 144 3.23 2.00 -15.22
C GLU A 144 2.32 0.76 -15.39
N LEU A 145 2.29 -0.14 -14.41
CA LEU A 145 1.46 -1.35 -14.48
C LEU A 145 -0.04 -1.04 -14.40
N ALA A 146 -0.47 -0.11 -13.55
CA ALA A 146 -1.87 0.28 -13.50
C ALA A 146 -2.36 0.82 -14.85
N GLN A 147 -1.58 1.69 -15.49
CA GLN A 147 -1.88 2.22 -16.82
C GLN A 147 -1.89 1.13 -17.90
N GLU A 148 -0.91 0.21 -17.86
CA GLU A 148 -0.81 -0.93 -18.78
C GLU A 148 -2.07 -1.81 -18.69
N TYR A 149 -2.44 -2.24 -17.47
CA TYR A 149 -3.57 -3.16 -17.30
C TYR A 149 -4.93 -2.51 -17.52
N LEU A 150 -5.10 -1.23 -17.15
CA LEU A 150 -6.29 -0.46 -17.52
C LEU A 150 -6.44 -0.36 -19.04
N ALA A 151 -5.37 -0.03 -19.75
CA ALA A 151 -5.38 0.05 -21.22
C ALA A 151 -5.69 -1.31 -21.86
N ARG A 152 -5.09 -2.41 -21.38
CA ARG A 152 -5.35 -3.79 -21.84
C ARG A 152 -6.83 -4.19 -21.67
N LYS A 153 -7.50 -3.66 -20.64
CA LYS A 153 -8.93 -3.89 -20.35
C LYS A 153 -9.86 -2.86 -20.99
N GLY A 154 -9.33 -1.88 -21.73
CA GLY A 154 -10.12 -0.87 -22.41
C GLY A 154 -10.53 0.33 -21.55
N TYR A 155 -10.08 0.42 -20.31
CA TYR A 155 -10.36 1.54 -19.38
C TYR A 155 -9.36 2.68 -19.57
N ARG A 156 -9.51 3.47 -20.65
CA ARG A 156 -8.56 4.52 -21.05
C ARG A 156 -8.81 5.88 -20.40
N ASP A 157 -9.95 6.05 -19.76
CA ASP A 157 -10.44 7.30 -19.18
C ASP A 157 -10.47 7.29 -17.64
N VAL A 158 -9.69 6.40 -17.03
CA VAL A 158 -9.52 6.33 -15.58
C VAL A 158 -8.29 7.12 -15.16
N PHE A 159 -8.49 8.18 -14.39
CA PHE A 159 -7.40 8.94 -13.77
C PHE A 159 -6.88 8.21 -12.54
N THR A 160 -5.57 7.95 -12.49
CA THR A 160 -4.93 7.16 -11.44
C THR A 160 -3.84 7.95 -10.72
N PRO A 161 -4.20 8.91 -9.85
CA PRO A 161 -3.20 9.57 -9.01
C PRO A 161 -2.58 8.59 -8.02
N ILE A 162 -1.29 8.79 -7.70
CA ILE A 162 -0.60 7.92 -6.75
C ILE A 162 -0.33 8.64 -5.44
N THR A 163 -0.62 7.96 -4.34
CA THR A 163 -0.39 8.40 -2.96
C THR A 163 0.75 7.60 -2.35
N LEU A 164 1.64 8.25 -1.66
CA LEU A 164 2.59 7.58 -0.78
C LEU A 164 2.00 7.51 0.64
N LEU A 165 2.01 6.33 1.23
CA LEU A 165 1.64 6.11 2.63
C LEU A 165 2.91 6.01 3.46
N HIS A 166 3.05 6.86 4.48
CA HIS A 166 4.15 6.77 5.43
C HIS A 166 4.19 5.41 6.12
N TRP A 167 5.37 5.06 6.62
CA TRP A 167 5.66 3.79 7.28
C TRP A 167 4.52 3.31 8.20
N MET A 168 4.12 2.05 8.04
CA MET A 168 3.02 1.40 8.76
C MET A 168 3.52 0.28 9.69
N GLY A 169 4.79 0.27 10.04
CA GLY A 169 5.36 -0.63 11.03
C GLY A 169 5.51 0.01 12.41
N ALA A 170 6.41 -0.52 13.22
CA ALA A 170 6.70 0.02 14.53
C ALA A 170 7.31 1.42 14.45
N TRP A 171 6.85 2.32 15.32
CA TRP A 171 7.33 3.69 15.45
C TRP A 171 8.12 3.86 16.75
N PRO A 172 9.19 4.67 16.74
CA PRO A 172 9.94 4.99 17.94
C PRO A 172 9.12 5.88 18.90
N HIS A 173 9.40 5.75 20.19
CA HIS A 173 8.84 6.64 21.22
C HIS A 173 9.60 7.97 21.33
N ASP A 174 10.65 8.16 20.54
CA ASP A 174 11.41 9.40 20.47
C ASP A 174 10.86 10.30 19.34
N ASP A 175 10.49 11.52 19.69
CA ASP A 175 9.87 12.46 18.75
C ASP A 175 10.83 12.89 17.62
N ALA A 176 12.14 12.97 17.89
CA ALA A 176 13.12 13.33 16.87
C ALA A 176 13.32 12.21 15.85
N GLN A 177 13.33 10.95 16.32
CA GLN A 177 13.37 9.77 15.43
C GLN A 177 12.09 9.67 14.59
N SER A 178 10.93 9.88 15.21
CA SER A 178 9.64 9.93 14.52
C SER A 178 9.59 11.06 13.49
N ALA A 179 10.10 12.24 13.82
CA ALA A 179 10.22 13.37 12.89
C ALA A 179 11.12 13.04 11.68
N ALA A 180 12.21 12.31 11.90
CA ALA A 180 13.10 11.87 10.82
C ALA A 180 12.39 10.90 9.85
N ILE A 181 11.59 9.96 10.35
CA ILE A 181 10.77 9.04 9.50
C ILE A 181 9.74 9.84 8.69
N ILE A 182 9.09 10.83 9.28
CA ILE A 182 8.13 11.70 8.58
C ILE A 182 8.83 12.51 7.47
N ALA A 183 10.01 13.07 7.77
CA ALA A 183 10.80 13.83 6.80
C ALA A 183 11.31 12.92 5.66
N TYR A 184 11.72 11.70 5.99
CA TYR A 184 12.10 10.69 4.99
C TYR A 184 10.95 10.40 4.02
N GLY A 185 9.73 10.17 4.52
CA GLY A 185 8.57 9.93 3.67
C GLY A 185 8.20 11.10 2.77
N GLY A 186 8.31 12.34 3.27
CA GLY A 186 8.17 13.54 2.44
C GLY A 186 9.23 13.64 1.32
N THR A 187 10.47 13.28 1.64
CA THR A 187 11.58 13.22 0.67
C THR A 187 11.31 12.17 -0.40
N LEU A 188 10.93 10.96 0.00
CA LEU A 188 10.57 9.88 -0.91
C LEU A 188 9.40 10.26 -1.83
N ALA A 189 8.36 10.89 -1.28
CA ALA A 189 7.20 11.34 -2.07
C ALA A 189 7.60 12.29 -3.20
N ALA A 190 8.50 13.24 -2.92
CA ALA A 190 9.02 14.15 -3.93
C ALA A 190 9.83 13.44 -5.02
N ILE A 191 10.73 12.54 -4.61
CA ILE A 191 11.60 11.78 -5.51
C ILE A 191 10.78 10.85 -6.40
N ALA A 192 9.81 10.14 -5.82
CA ALA A 192 8.93 9.20 -6.52
C ALA A 192 7.84 9.90 -7.36
N GLY A 193 7.69 11.22 -7.25
CA GLY A 193 6.67 11.99 -7.96
C GLY A 193 5.25 11.62 -7.53
N ALA A 194 5.02 11.36 -6.24
CA ALA A 194 3.70 11.10 -5.70
C ALA A 194 2.79 12.34 -5.80
N ASN A 195 1.50 12.11 -6.08
CA ASN A 195 0.51 13.19 -6.16
C ASN A 195 0.06 13.67 -4.78
N SER A 196 0.09 12.78 -3.79
CA SER A 196 -0.27 13.07 -2.40
C SER A 196 0.48 12.16 -1.43
N VAL A 197 0.41 12.49 -0.14
CA VAL A 197 1.02 11.71 0.94
C VAL A 197 -0.01 11.51 2.05
N THR A 198 -0.18 10.26 2.50
CA THR A 198 -0.86 9.97 3.76
C THR A 198 0.16 10.13 4.88
N THR A 199 0.11 11.30 5.52
CA THR A 199 1.10 11.73 6.51
C THR A 199 0.78 11.17 7.89
N LYS A 200 1.81 10.71 8.60
CA LYS A 200 1.80 10.36 10.02
C LYS A 200 2.22 11.52 10.91
N SER A 201 2.08 11.36 12.21
CA SER A 201 2.55 12.29 13.22
C SER A 201 3.61 11.66 14.13
N THR A 202 4.32 12.47 14.92
CA THR A 202 5.26 11.96 15.92
C THR A 202 4.58 11.15 17.03
N HIS A 203 3.25 11.24 17.13
CA HIS A 203 2.45 10.48 18.10
C HIS A 203 2.03 9.07 17.63
N GLU A 204 2.53 8.58 16.51
CA GLU A 204 2.11 7.28 15.97
C GLU A 204 2.37 6.13 16.94
N ALA A 205 3.47 6.19 17.72
CA ALA A 205 3.78 5.21 18.77
C ALA A 205 2.86 5.29 19.99
N TYR A 206 2.16 6.41 20.19
CA TYR A 206 1.34 6.67 21.37
C TYR A 206 -0.17 6.46 21.15
N GLY A 207 -0.61 6.28 19.92
CA GLY A 207 -2.02 6.09 19.56
C GLY A 207 -2.64 7.28 18.84
N ILE A 208 -3.77 7.82 19.34
CA ILE A 208 -4.47 8.91 18.67
C ILE A 208 -3.68 10.21 18.80
N PRO A 209 -3.26 10.83 17.66
CA PRO A 209 -2.45 12.04 17.70
C PRO A 209 -3.28 13.27 18.11
N THR A 210 -2.61 14.24 18.72
CA THR A 210 -3.20 15.56 18.95
C THR A 210 -3.30 16.35 17.64
N PRO A 211 -4.18 17.38 17.57
CA PRO A 211 -4.22 18.28 16.41
C PRO A 211 -2.87 18.94 16.12
N GLN A 212 -2.10 19.29 17.15
CA GLN A 212 -0.77 19.87 17.05
C GLN A 212 0.22 18.90 16.39
N ALA A 213 0.30 17.64 16.86
CA ALA A 213 1.16 16.63 16.29
C ALA A 213 0.83 16.35 14.82
N ASN A 214 -0.48 16.30 14.46
CA ASN A 214 -0.89 16.19 13.07
C ASN A 214 -0.44 17.38 12.22
N ALA A 215 -0.62 18.61 12.73
CA ALA A 215 -0.19 19.82 12.03
C ALA A 215 1.34 19.87 11.86
N GLU A 216 2.11 19.36 12.83
CA GLU A 216 3.57 19.24 12.76
C GLU A 216 4.00 18.22 11.72
N GLY A 217 3.40 17.03 11.72
CA GLY A 217 3.63 16.00 10.71
C GLY A 217 3.40 16.53 9.29
N LEU A 218 2.32 17.26 9.07
CA LEU A 218 2.02 17.90 7.78
C LEU A 218 3.09 18.93 7.38
N ARG A 219 3.55 19.78 8.33
CA ARG A 219 4.62 20.77 8.06
C ARG A 219 5.95 20.09 7.73
N MET A 220 6.33 19.04 8.48
CA MET A 220 7.56 18.27 8.22
C MET A 220 7.52 17.65 6.82
N THR A 221 6.44 16.93 6.50
CA THR A 221 6.24 16.29 5.19
C THR A 221 6.33 17.32 4.07
N ARG A 222 5.61 18.44 4.19
CA ARG A 222 5.62 19.51 3.18
C ARG A 222 7.01 20.12 3.00
N THR A 223 7.74 20.35 4.10
CA THR A 223 9.10 20.89 4.06
C THR A 223 10.04 19.92 3.35
N ALA A 224 9.99 18.63 3.69
CA ALA A 224 10.81 17.60 3.07
C ALA A 224 10.52 17.46 1.56
N ILE A 225 9.26 17.48 1.14
CA ILE A 225 8.86 17.55 -0.27
C ILE A 225 9.49 18.74 -0.98
N TYR A 226 9.41 19.93 -0.38
CA TYR A 226 9.98 21.14 -0.97
C TYR A 226 11.49 21.02 -1.16
N LEU A 227 12.22 20.52 -0.16
CA LEU A 227 13.67 20.36 -0.22
C LEU A 227 14.11 19.34 -1.26
N ALA A 228 13.37 18.24 -1.42
CA ALA A 228 13.70 17.13 -2.33
C ALA A 228 13.11 17.27 -3.75
N ARG A 229 12.32 18.29 -4.04
CA ARG A 229 11.55 18.45 -5.29
C ARG A 229 12.33 18.35 -6.60
N ASN A 230 13.64 18.58 -6.57
CA ASN A 230 14.51 18.55 -7.75
C ASN A 230 15.37 17.28 -7.83
N ILE A 231 15.27 16.37 -6.87
CA ILE A 231 16.00 15.10 -6.88
C ILE A 231 15.32 14.13 -7.84
N ARG A 232 16.11 13.41 -8.64
CA ARG A 232 15.63 12.40 -9.58
C ARG A 232 16.51 11.16 -9.48
N LEU A 233 15.91 9.97 -9.55
CA LEU A 233 16.60 8.69 -9.53
C LEU A 233 16.56 7.96 -10.89
N ASP A 234 15.86 8.51 -11.88
CA ASP A 234 15.59 7.85 -13.16
C ASP A 234 16.86 7.41 -13.92
N SER A 235 17.99 8.08 -13.71
CA SER A 235 19.27 7.75 -14.33
C SER A 235 20.12 6.75 -13.54
N MET A 236 19.68 6.34 -12.34
CA MET A 236 20.42 5.41 -11.50
C MET A 236 20.18 3.96 -11.96
N PRO A 237 21.25 3.21 -12.26
CA PRO A 237 21.10 1.79 -12.68
C PRO A 237 20.36 0.94 -11.65
N GLU A 238 20.60 1.17 -10.36
CA GLU A 238 19.96 0.43 -9.27
C GLU A 238 18.45 0.67 -9.22
N PHE A 239 18.02 1.91 -9.47
CA PHE A 239 16.60 2.26 -9.56
C PHE A 239 15.92 1.54 -10.74
N GLN A 240 16.55 1.54 -11.92
CA GLN A 240 16.00 0.86 -13.09
C GLN A 240 15.94 -0.65 -12.90
N ALA A 241 17.01 -1.25 -12.37
CA ALA A 241 17.08 -2.68 -12.10
C ALA A 241 15.99 -3.13 -11.10
N GLU A 242 15.78 -2.36 -10.02
CA GLU A 242 14.75 -2.66 -9.03
C GLU A 242 13.35 -2.49 -9.62
N LYS A 243 13.10 -1.41 -10.37
CA LYS A 243 11.81 -1.19 -11.07
C LYS A 243 11.48 -2.32 -12.03
N ASP A 244 12.45 -2.76 -12.82
CA ASP A 244 12.27 -3.84 -13.80
C ASP A 244 12.03 -5.19 -13.11
N LEU A 245 12.72 -5.48 -12.01
CA LEU A 245 12.49 -6.67 -11.20
C LEU A 245 11.05 -6.69 -10.66
N ILE A 246 10.63 -5.64 -9.98
CA ILE A 246 9.28 -5.49 -9.41
C ILE A 246 8.21 -5.64 -10.49
N LYS A 247 8.42 -5.03 -11.66
CA LYS A 247 7.46 -5.14 -12.78
C LYS A 247 7.34 -6.56 -13.34
N ARG A 248 8.47 -7.29 -13.48
CA ARG A 248 8.45 -8.68 -13.96
C ARG A 248 7.70 -9.59 -13.00
N GLU A 249 7.96 -9.46 -11.71
CA GLU A 249 7.25 -10.19 -10.65
C GLU A 249 5.75 -9.92 -10.67
N ALA A 250 5.39 -8.65 -10.57
CA ALA A 250 3.99 -8.25 -10.53
C ALA A 250 3.23 -8.65 -11.80
N ARG A 251 3.84 -8.50 -12.98
CA ARG A 251 3.21 -8.88 -14.25
C ARG A 251 2.96 -10.38 -14.35
N ALA A 252 3.93 -11.22 -13.97
CA ALA A 252 3.77 -12.67 -14.00
C ALA A 252 2.56 -13.14 -13.17
N ILE A 253 2.38 -12.56 -12.00
CA ILE A 253 1.30 -12.93 -11.08
C ILE A 253 -0.04 -12.30 -11.51
N LEU A 254 -0.03 -11.05 -11.98
CA LEU A 254 -1.23 -10.39 -12.53
C LEU A 254 -1.78 -11.14 -13.74
N ASP A 255 -0.90 -11.49 -14.70
CA ASP A 255 -1.30 -12.22 -15.89
C ASP A 255 -1.89 -13.59 -15.53
N LYS A 256 -1.25 -14.32 -14.60
CA LYS A 256 -1.79 -15.61 -14.13
C LYS A 256 -3.10 -15.45 -13.36
N THR A 257 -3.23 -14.40 -12.56
CA THR A 257 -4.49 -14.10 -11.85
C THR A 257 -5.62 -13.82 -12.83
N LEU A 258 -5.39 -13.01 -13.87
CA LEU A 258 -6.39 -12.71 -14.89
C LEU A 258 -6.71 -13.94 -15.73
N GLU A 259 -5.73 -14.77 -16.07
CA GLU A 259 -5.95 -16.07 -16.74
C GLU A 259 -6.89 -16.96 -15.94
N MET A 260 -6.68 -17.08 -14.63
CA MET A 260 -7.53 -17.89 -13.73
C MET A 260 -8.97 -17.38 -13.66
N GLY A 261 -9.21 -16.12 -14.01
CA GLY A 261 -10.53 -15.51 -14.07
C GLY A 261 -11.13 -15.43 -15.48
N ASP A 262 -10.52 -16.07 -16.49
CA ASP A 262 -10.93 -15.93 -17.87
C ASP A 262 -10.99 -14.45 -18.32
N GLY A 263 -10.09 -13.65 -17.75
CA GLY A 263 -10.00 -12.21 -17.96
C GLY A 263 -10.83 -11.35 -16.99
N ASP A 264 -11.69 -11.92 -16.15
CA ASP A 264 -12.39 -11.21 -15.08
C ASP A 264 -11.49 -11.07 -13.84
N ALA A 265 -11.26 -9.82 -13.41
CA ALA A 265 -10.37 -9.53 -12.28
C ALA A 265 -10.94 -10.00 -10.93
N ALA A 266 -12.28 -9.97 -10.75
CA ALA A 266 -12.90 -10.41 -9.50
C ALA A 266 -12.82 -11.94 -9.34
N ILE A 267 -13.20 -12.66 -10.36
CA ILE A 267 -13.11 -14.12 -10.39
C ILE A 267 -11.65 -14.56 -10.27
N GLY A 268 -10.76 -13.89 -11.01
CA GLY A 268 -9.33 -14.15 -10.97
C GLY A 268 -8.73 -13.96 -9.58
N ALA A 269 -9.01 -12.85 -8.91
CA ALA A 269 -8.53 -12.57 -7.57
C ALA A 269 -9.00 -13.61 -6.54
N VAL A 270 -10.29 -13.99 -6.57
CA VAL A 270 -10.85 -15.02 -5.68
C VAL A 270 -10.16 -16.37 -5.91
N ARG A 271 -10.03 -16.81 -7.15
CA ARG A 271 -9.39 -18.09 -7.51
C ARG A 271 -7.90 -18.09 -7.18
N ALA A 272 -7.19 -17.00 -7.50
CA ALA A 272 -5.75 -16.89 -7.27
C ALA A 272 -5.39 -16.88 -5.79
N LEU A 273 -6.11 -16.12 -4.95
CA LEU A 273 -5.91 -16.11 -3.50
C LEU A 273 -6.26 -17.49 -2.88
N GLY A 274 -7.35 -18.10 -3.29
CA GLY A 274 -7.73 -19.43 -2.84
C GLY A 274 -6.72 -20.53 -3.21
N ALA A 275 -6.07 -20.40 -4.36
CA ALA A 275 -5.04 -21.32 -4.85
C ALA A 275 -3.62 -20.98 -4.33
N GLY A 276 -3.39 -19.76 -3.82
CA GLY A 276 -2.06 -19.28 -3.41
C GLY A 276 -1.20 -18.77 -4.58
N VAL A 277 -1.78 -18.61 -5.77
CA VAL A 277 -1.14 -17.97 -6.94
C VAL A 277 -0.96 -16.48 -6.71
N LEU A 278 -1.89 -15.85 -6.01
CA LEU A 278 -1.72 -14.59 -5.31
C LEU A 278 -1.76 -14.89 -3.82
N ASP A 279 -0.79 -14.39 -3.08
CA ASP A 279 -0.68 -14.63 -1.65
C ASP A 279 -0.21 -13.37 -0.90
N VAL A 280 -0.50 -13.29 0.39
CA VAL A 280 -0.14 -12.15 1.24
C VAL A 280 0.58 -12.68 2.48
N PRO A 281 1.79 -12.22 2.76
CA PRO A 281 2.53 -12.68 3.93
C PRO A 281 1.81 -12.27 5.23
N TRP A 282 1.84 -13.16 6.21
CA TRP A 282 1.27 -12.92 7.54
C TRP A 282 -0.22 -12.58 7.55
N SER A 283 -0.96 -12.97 6.49
CA SER A 283 -2.41 -12.74 6.42
C SER A 283 -3.14 -13.45 7.56
N PRO A 284 -4.01 -12.75 8.32
CA PRO A 284 -4.87 -13.38 9.31
C PRO A 284 -6.08 -14.09 8.68
N ASN A 285 -6.36 -13.87 7.40
CA ASN A 285 -7.55 -14.39 6.74
C ASN A 285 -7.42 -15.88 6.42
N ARG A 286 -8.37 -16.69 6.88
CA ARG A 286 -8.35 -18.14 6.68
C ARG A 286 -8.50 -18.61 5.23
N HIS A 287 -8.92 -17.74 4.31
CA HIS A 287 -9.06 -18.03 2.89
C HIS A 287 -7.79 -17.68 2.08
N VAL A 288 -6.77 -17.13 2.73
CA VAL A 288 -5.45 -16.84 2.17
C VAL A 288 -4.46 -17.89 2.62
N LYS A 289 -3.54 -18.32 1.75
CA LYS A 289 -2.58 -19.38 2.08
C LYS A 289 -1.50 -18.91 3.04
N SER A 290 -1.10 -17.63 2.96
CA SER A 290 -0.05 -17.02 3.77
C SER A 290 1.25 -17.83 3.81
N ARG A 291 1.67 -18.35 2.65
CA ARG A 291 2.87 -19.16 2.47
C ARG A 291 4.04 -18.37 1.95
N VAL A 292 3.77 -17.27 1.23
CA VAL A 292 4.85 -16.39 0.75
C VAL A 292 5.59 -15.79 1.95
N MET A 293 6.92 -15.87 1.93
CA MET A 293 7.75 -15.42 3.04
C MET A 293 8.77 -14.39 2.55
N PRO A 294 8.61 -13.11 2.91
CA PRO A 294 9.57 -12.07 2.59
C PRO A 294 10.67 -11.97 3.66
N ALA A 295 11.81 -11.43 3.25
CA ALA A 295 12.87 -10.99 4.15
C ALA A 295 13.58 -9.77 3.56
N ARG A 296 14.30 -8.99 4.39
CA ARG A 296 15.16 -7.92 3.91
C ARG A 296 16.52 -8.48 3.52
N ASP A 297 17.08 -8.00 2.42
CA ASP A 297 18.46 -8.30 2.04
C ASP A 297 19.49 -7.47 2.83
N ALA A 298 20.77 -7.60 2.48
CA ALA A 298 21.85 -6.90 3.17
C ALA A 298 21.84 -5.37 2.95
N ASP A 299 21.15 -4.92 1.92
CA ASP A 299 21.00 -3.50 1.58
C ASP A 299 19.69 -2.93 2.15
N GLY A 300 18.84 -3.77 2.79
CA GLY A 300 17.57 -3.41 3.39
C GLY A 300 16.37 -3.52 2.45
N CYS A 301 16.55 -3.92 1.20
CA CYS A 301 15.47 -4.15 0.26
C CYS A 301 14.66 -5.39 0.64
N LEU A 302 13.35 -5.34 0.45
CA LEU A 302 12.48 -6.51 0.58
C LEU A 302 12.69 -7.48 -0.59
N ARG A 303 12.85 -8.75 -0.25
CA ARG A 303 13.06 -9.87 -1.17
C ARG A 303 12.12 -11.01 -0.83
N ILE A 304 11.91 -11.91 -1.78
CA ILE A 304 11.13 -13.13 -1.58
C ILE A 304 12.08 -14.23 -1.10
N LEU A 305 11.94 -14.65 0.15
CA LEU A 305 12.69 -15.77 0.73
C LEU A 305 12.07 -17.11 0.33
N ASP A 306 10.76 -17.22 0.42
CA ASP A 306 9.98 -18.36 -0.05
C ASP A 306 8.79 -17.85 -0.87
N PRO A 307 8.69 -18.17 -2.16
CA PRO A 307 7.58 -17.75 -3.00
C PRO A 307 6.26 -18.45 -2.69
N GLY A 308 6.25 -19.48 -1.86
CA GLY A 308 5.08 -20.31 -1.64
C GLY A 308 4.61 -20.96 -2.94
N LEU A 309 3.38 -20.64 -3.36
CA LEU A 309 2.79 -21.11 -4.62
C LEU A 309 2.70 -20.01 -5.69
N MET A 310 3.25 -18.84 -5.42
CA MET A 310 3.22 -17.72 -6.36
C MET A 310 4.17 -17.97 -7.55
N PRO A 311 3.74 -17.71 -8.78
CA PRO A 311 4.52 -18.02 -10.00
C PRO A 311 5.57 -16.94 -10.32
N PHE A 312 6.45 -16.64 -9.37
CA PHE A 312 7.57 -15.73 -9.64
C PHE A 312 8.48 -16.27 -10.74
N PRO A 313 8.94 -15.43 -11.68
CA PRO A 313 9.90 -15.82 -12.68
C PRO A 313 11.18 -16.42 -12.07
N GLN A 314 11.78 -17.40 -12.72
CA GLN A 314 12.94 -18.12 -12.20
C GLN A 314 14.13 -17.19 -11.96
N ASP A 315 14.39 -16.29 -12.92
CA ASP A 315 15.47 -15.29 -12.82
C ASP A 315 15.27 -14.30 -11.67
N ALA A 316 14.01 -13.93 -11.37
CA ALA A 316 13.68 -13.10 -10.20
C ALA A 316 13.95 -13.85 -8.90
N ARG A 317 13.57 -15.12 -8.81
CA ARG A 317 13.83 -15.96 -7.63
C ARG A 317 15.34 -16.13 -7.38
N GLU A 318 16.13 -16.29 -8.40
CA GLU A 318 17.60 -16.40 -8.31
C GLU A 318 18.22 -15.11 -7.76
N ILE A 319 17.75 -13.94 -8.21
CA ILE A 319 18.19 -12.64 -7.67
C ILE A 319 17.85 -12.51 -6.18
N HIS A 320 16.64 -12.88 -5.78
CA HIS A 320 16.22 -12.83 -4.37
C HIS A 320 17.08 -13.75 -3.51
N GLU A 321 17.24 -14.99 -3.94
CA GLU A 321 18.01 -15.99 -3.22
C GLU A 321 19.48 -15.55 -3.05
N GLU A 322 20.12 -15.07 -4.12
CA GLU A 322 21.51 -14.58 -4.07
C GLU A 322 21.67 -13.46 -3.03
N LYS A 323 20.77 -12.46 -3.07
CA LYS A 323 20.86 -11.32 -2.16
C LYS A 323 20.58 -11.70 -0.70
N LEU A 324 19.66 -12.60 -0.46
CA LEU A 324 19.35 -13.08 0.90
C LEU A 324 20.44 -14.02 1.44
N ARG A 325 21.07 -14.85 0.61
CA ARG A 325 22.22 -15.66 1.01
C ARG A 325 23.41 -14.79 1.42
N LYS A 326 23.70 -13.74 0.67
CA LYS A 326 24.73 -12.75 1.04
C LYS A 326 24.46 -12.11 2.41
N LYS A 327 23.19 -11.83 2.75
CA LYS A 327 22.83 -11.35 4.09
C LYS A 327 23.07 -12.40 5.16
N ALA A 328 22.60 -13.63 4.93
CA ALA A 328 22.79 -14.73 5.88
C ALA A 328 24.27 -14.97 6.19
N GLU A 329 25.13 -14.97 5.15
CA GLU A 329 26.57 -15.09 5.30
C GLU A 329 27.18 -13.94 6.10
N ARG A 330 26.81 -12.67 5.79
CA ARG A 330 27.31 -11.49 6.52
C ARG A 330 26.92 -11.51 8.01
N GLN A 331 25.76 -12.04 8.33
CA GLN A 331 25.23 -12.11 9.70
C GLN A 331 25.64 -13.38 10.44
N GLY A 332 26.21 -14.37 9.71
CA GLY A 332 26.54 -15.67 10.29
C GLY A 332 25.33 -16.48 10.75
N VAL A 333 24.19 -16.30 10.09
CA VAL A 333 22.92 -16.98 10.40
C VAL A 333 22.52 -17.96 9.29
N PRO A 334 21.74 -19.01 9.59
CA PRO A 334 21.24 -19.91 8.56
C PRO A 334 20.35 -19.20 7.54
N PHE A 335 20.45 -19.58 6.27
CA PHE A 335 19.49 -19.18 5.26
C PHE A 335 18.18 -19.95 5.48
N GLY A 336 17.13 -19.24 5.92
CA GLY A 336 15.84 -19.86 6.26
C GLY A 336 14.84 -18.92 6.91
N PRO A 337 13.76 -19.46 7.49
CA PRO A 337 12.63 -18.69 8.04
C PRO A 337 13.03 -17.65 9.10
N GLU A 338 14.14 -17.86 9.78
CA GLU A 338 14.67 -16.92 10.79
C GLU A 338 15.00 -15.54 10.18
N LEU A 339 15.43 -15.51 8.91
CA LEU A 339 15.64 -14.25 8.17
C LEU A 339 14.32 -13.48 7.98
N ALA A 340 13.22 -14.17 7.75
CA ALA A 340 11.91 -13.53 7.60
C ALA A 340 11.44 -12.93 8.94
N VAL A 341 11.56 -13.70 10.02
CA VAL A 341 11.16 -13.26 11.36
C VAL A 341 12.02 -12.07 11.82
N SER A 342 13.34 -12.17 11.71
CA SER A 342 14.24 -11.08 12.10
C SER A 342 13.99 -9.80 11.31
N SER A 343 13.67 -9.92 10.02
CA SER A 343 13.39 -8.77 9.15
C SER A 343 12.16 -7.95 9.58
N VAL A 344 11.20 -8.54 10.30
CA VAL A 344 10.05 -7.79 10.86
C VAL A 344 10.50 -6.83 11.96
N TYR A 345 11.50 -7.23 12.76
CA TYR A 345 12.01 -6.43 13.86
C TYR A 345 13.17 -5.50 13.46
N GLU A 346 13.79 -5.75 12.32
CA GLU A 346 15.01 -5.08 11.86
C GLU A 346 14.88 -3.56 11.75
N MET A 347 13.68 -3.03 11.49
CA MET A 347 13.44 -1.59 11.41
C MET A 347 13.00 -0.97 12.75
N ALA A 348 12.43 -1.76 13.64
CA ALA A 348 11.99 -1.28 14.96
C ALA A 348 13.15 -1.18 15.97
N GLU A 349 13.99 -2.21 16.03
CA GLU A 349 15.07 -2.30 17.03
C GLU A 349 16.26 -1.34 16.79
N PRO A 350 16.81 -1.18 15.55
CA PRO A 350 17.93 -0.29 15.34
C PRO A 350 17.59 1.18 15.57
N ILE A 351 16.38 1.60 15.24
CA ILE A 351 15.95 2.98 15.48
C ILE A 351 15.95 3.25 17.00
N ALA A 352 15.49 2.30 17.80
CA ALA A 352 15.55 2.40 19.25
C ALA A 352 17.00 2.31 19.81
N ARG A 353 17.92 1.65 19.10
CA ARG A 353 19.32 1.44 19.51
C ARG A 353 20.31 2.47 18.94
N LEU A 354 19.88 3.34 18.00
CA LEU A 354 20.76 4.36 17.40
C LEU A 354 21.24 5.41 18.39
N LEU A 355 20.59 5.54 19.53
CA LEU A 355 21.06 6.37 20.63
C LEU A 355 21.84 5.47 21.59
N PRO A 356 23.18 5.61 21.68
CA PRO A 356 23.92 4.94 22.74
C PRO A 356 23.40 5.39 24.10
N ASP A 357 23.36 4.48 25.08
CA ASP A 357 22.90 4.72 26.46
C ASP A 357 23.48 5.99 27.12
N LYS A 358 24.55 6.55 26.54
CA LYS A 358 25.22 7.78 26.98
C LYS A 358 24.47 9.08 26.67
N TRP A 359 23.39 9.02 25.86
CA TRP A 359 22.59 10.19 25.45
C TRP A 359 21.19 10.19 26.07
N ASN A 360 20.88 9.23 26.94
CA ASN A 360 19.69 9.28 27.79
C ASN A 360 19.89 10.39 28.83
N VAL A 361 19.50 11.62 28.48
CA VAL A 361 19.43 12.78 29.37
C VAL A 361 18.02 12.89 29.91
#